data_7208d615911b5a51355805b0d375021a
#
_entry.id   7208d615911b5a51355805b0d375021a
#
_cell.length_a   1.000
_cell.length_b   1.000
_cell.length_c   1.000
_cell.angle_alpha   90.00
_cell.angle_beta   90.00
_cell.angle_gamma   90.00
#
_symmetry.space_group_name_H-M   'P 1'
#
loop_
_entity.id
_entity.type
_entity.pdbx_description
1 polymer ?
#
loop_
_entity_poly.entity_id
_entity_poly.type
_entity_poly.pdbx_seq_one_letter_code
_entity_poly.pdbx_strand_id
1 'polypeptide(L)'
;MSMSHRNAFSLVELLVVIAILAVLAGLTMSGVSYVRVRQQTRTSEQIVYKLQEAVDQLVKATAEQVRKERLSRSSVFTGLLPYCGHDEDRAEALLLYCRLRHNFPQSFHEARSNLVIASINWPPHTAYNDLPPGNGPPELEAAVLLRKAVSRLGIGGANFASDDIMGTAQIDLPWPGGGTVPVFTDAWKPVDAAGNPRPITFHRFYTSPDLQNPPFINPKPGSHDPFDPLGKLADPNWNQRSDAQIRLGVPFDGTNRVITVHSAGYDRAYNTADDIWGYRLRQIGARGQRQ
;
A
#
# COMPACT_ATOMS: atom_id res chain seq x y z
N MET A 1 -20.80 -76.97 21.91
CA MET A 1 -20.79 -75.52 22.24
C MET A 1 -19.35 -75.11 22.43
N SER A 2 -18.81 -74.38 21.41
CA SER A 2 -17.42 -73.84 21.45
C SER A 2 -17.47 -72.54 22.17
N MET A 3 -16.86 -72.40 23.32
CA MET A 3 -16.71 -71.10 23.99
C MET A 3 -15.60 -70.30 23.28
N SER A 4 -15.99 -69.30 22.57
CA SER A 4 -15.07 -68.28 22.00
C SER A 4 -14.37 -67.54 23.16
N HIS A 5 -13.05 -67.75 23.29
CA HIS A 5 -12.22 -67.00 24.22
C HIS A 5 -12.17 -65.54 23.73
N ARG A 6 -12.83 -64.65 24.41
CA ARG A 6 -12.65 -63.21 24.24
C ARG A 6 -11.32 -62.82 24.88
N ASN A 7 -10.33 -62.53 24.07
CA ASN A 7 -9.07 -61.96 24.55
C ASN A 7 -9.38 -60.59 25.14
N ALA A 8 -9.26 -60.43 26.47
CA ALA A 8 -9.32 -59.11 27.10
C ALA A 8 -8.02 -58.37 26.86
N PHE A 9 -8.12 -57.10 26.44
CA PHE A 9 -6.97 -56.21 26.25
C PHE A 9 -6.21 -56.03 27.56
N SER A 10 -4.89 -56.14 27.52
CA SER A 10 -4.05 -55.86 28.68
C SER A 10 -3.95 -54.35 28.94
N LEU A 11 -3.82 -53.95 30.19
CA LEU A 11 -3.69 -52.54 30.57
C LEU A 11 -2.45 -51.89 29.92
N VAL A 12 -1.39 -52.67 29.68
CA VAL A 12 -0.16 -52.25 29.00
C VAL A 12 -0.40 -51.96 27.51
N GLU A 13 -1.18 -52.83 26.81
CA GLU A 13 -1.53 -52.57 25.40
C GLU A 13 -2.33 -51.29 25.22
N LEU A 14 -3.28 -51.01 26.13
CA LEU A 14 -4.05 -49.77 26.11
C LEU A 14 -3.15 -48.57 26.35
N LEU A 15 -2.19 -48.67 27.30
CA LEU A 15 -1.27 -47.58 27.62
C LEU A 15 -0.33 -47.26 26.44
N VAL A 16 0.18 -48.31 25.76
CA VAL A 16 1.02 -48.12 24.55
C VAL A 16 0.25 -47.46 23.43
N VAL A 17 -1.00 -47.87 23.20
CA VAL A 17 -1.86 -47.25 22.14
C VAL A 17 -2.11 -45.76 22.43
N ILE A 18 -2.45 -45.43 23.69
CA ILE A 18 -2.66 -44.03 24.08
C ILE A 18 -1.37 -43.22 23.92
N ALA A 19 -0.21 -43.74 24.27
CA ALA A 19 1.08 -43.08 24.11
C ALA A 19 1.38 -42.79 22.62
N ILE A 20 1.16 -43.76 21.73
CA ILE A 20 1.35 -43.60 20.28
C ILE A 20 0.37 -42.55 19.74
N LEU A 21 -0.89 -42.60 20.13
CA LEU A 21 -1.90 -41.60 19.68
C LEU A 21 -1.55 -40.19 20.17
N ALA A 22 -1.05 -40.05 21.40
CA ALA A 22 -0.62 -38.74 21.93
C ALA A 22 0.55 -38.15 21.13
N VAL A 23 1.56 -38.97 20.77
CA VAL A 23 2.68 -38.55 19.92
C VAL A 23 2.21 -38.17 18.54
N LEU A 24 1.35 -38.97 17.89
CA LEU A 24 0.81 -38.67 16.56
C LEU A 24 -0.05 -37.43 16.58
N ALA A 25 -0.88 -37.22 17.60
CA ALA A 25 -1.68 -35.99 17.75
C ALA A 25 -0.79 -34.75 17.91
N GLY A 26 0.29 -34.85 18.70
CA GLY A 26 1.26 -33.75 18.85
C GLY A 26 1.96 -33.38 17.54
N LEU A 27 2.39 -34.38 16.75
CA LEU A 27 3.02 -34.15 15.45
C LEU A 27 2.06 -33.58 14.42
N THR A 28 0.81 -34.04 14.36
CA THR A 28 -0.19 -33.52 13.44
C THR A 28 -0.57 -32.09 13.78
N MET A 29 -0.69 -31.73 15.04
CA MET A 29 -1.06 -30.39 15.48
C MET A 29 0.02 -29.34 15.12
N SER A 30 1.30 -29.68 15.25
CA SER A 30 2.40 -28.81 14.83
C SER A 30 2.47 -28.64 13.31
N GLY A 31 2.27 -29.72 12.56
CA GLY A 31 2.23 -29.68 11.09
C GLY A 31 1.10 -28.81 10.53
N VAL A 32 -0.11 -28.96 11.08
CA VAL A 32 -1.28 -28.16 10.67
C VAL A 32 -1.06 -26.67 10.94
N SER A 33 -0.51 -26.31 12.10
CA SER A 33 -0.22 -24.91 12.45
C SER A 33 0.76 -24.27 11.45
N TYR A 34 1.82 -24.97 11.08
CA TYR A 34 2.80 -24.49 10.10
C TYR A 34 2.20 -24.27 8.70
N VAL A 35 1.40 -25.23 8.22
CA VAL A 35 0.71 -25.10 6.92
C VAL A 35 -0.25 -23.92 6.92
N ARG A 36 -1.00 -23.72 8.00
CA ARG A 36 -1.95 -22.61 8.15
C ARG A 36 -1.26 -21.26 8.08
N VAL A 37 -0.15 -21.08 8.79
CA VAL A 37 0.63 -19.83 8.75
C VAL A 37 1.13 -19.55 7.32
N ARG A 38 1.72 -20.56 6.65
CA ARG A 38 2.16 -20.40 5.26
C ARG A 38 1.04 -20.04 4.29
N GLN A 39 -0.13 -20.65 4.46
CA GLN A 39 -1.30 -20.34 3.63
C GLN A 39 -1.76 -18.90 3.85
N GLN A 40 -1.83 -18.44 5.09
CA GLN A 40 -2.20 -17.06 5.42
C GLN A 40 -1.19 -16.07 4.85
N THR A 41 0.11 -16.32 4.95
CA THR A 41 1.15 -15.47 4.36
C THR A 41 0.96 -15.33 2.85
N ARG A 42 0.80 -16.45 2.13
CA ARG A 42 0.57 -16.42 0.68
C ARG A 42 -0.70 -15.68 0.28
N THR A 43 -1.77 -15.86 1.03
CA THR A 43 -3.03 -15.14 0.78
C THR A 43 -2.84 -13.64 1.02
N SER A 44 -2.14 -13.25 2.08
CA SER A 44 -1.83 -11.84 2.36
C SER A 44 -0.96 -11.22 1.27
N GLU A 45 0.08 -11.93 0.82
CA GLU A 45 0.92 -11.51 -0.31
C GLU A 45 0.09 -11.29 -1.59
N GLN A 46 -0.84 -12.19 -1.89
CA GLN A 46 -1.72 -12.05 -3.06
C GLN A 46 -2.65 -10.84 -2.96
N ILE A 47 -3.21 -10.57 -1.77
CA ILE A 47 -4.06 -9.40 -1.54
C ILE A 47 -3.24 -8.12 -1.72
N VAL A 48 -2.08 -8.02 -1.06
CA VAL A 48 -1.19 -6.85 -1.18
C VAL A 48 -0.73 -6.65 -2.61
N TYR A 49 -0.38 -7.73 -3.34
CA TYR A 49 0.02 -7.67 -4.74
C TYR A 49 -1.10 -7.10 -5.63
N LYS A 50 -2.34 -7.59 -5.50
CA LYS A 50 -3.48 -7.09 -6.26
C LYS A 50 -3.78 -5.61 -5.98
N LEU A 51 -3.72 -5.21 -4.70
CA LEU A 51 -3.90 -3.82 -4.31
C LEU A 51 -2.78 -2.93 -4.85
N GLN A 52 -1.53 -3.40 -4.81
CA GLN A 52 -0.40 -2.69 -5.39
C GLN A 52 -0.58 -2.52 -6.90
N GLU A 53 -1.02 -3.54 -7.60
CA GLU A 53 -1.28 -3.46 -9.04
C GLU A 53 -2.35 -2.40 -9.35
N ALA A 54 -3.44 -2.35 -8.59
CA ALA A 54 -4.48 -1.33 -8.75
C ALA A 54 -3.93 0.09 -8.50
N VAL A 55 -3.14 0.29 -7.45
CA VAL A 55 -2.48 1.57 -7.15
C VAL A 55 -1.53 1.98 -8.27
N ASP A 56 -0.72 1.06 -8.79
CA ASP A 56 0.21 1.34 -9.88
C ASP A 56 -0.48 1.74 -11.18
N GLN A 57 -1.61 1.14 -11.48
CA GLN A 57 -2.42 1.52 -12.64
C GLN A 57 -2.98 2.94 -12.47
N LEU A 58 -3.44 3.31 -11.26
CA LEU A 58 -3.86 4.69 -10.96
C LEU A 58 -2.71 5.69 -11.06
N VAL A 59 -1.52 5.33 -10.58
CA VAL A 59 -0.30 6.15 -10.70
C VAL A 59 0.07 6.35 -12.16
N LYS A 60 0.05 5.30 -12.97
CA LYS A 60 0.26 5.37 -14.42
C LYS A 60 -0.75 6.29 -15.11
N ALA A 61 -2.03 6.12 -14.81
CA ALA A 61 -3.08 6.97 -15.36
C ALA A 61 -2.90 8.45 -14.97
N THR A 62 -2.44 8.71 -13.74
CA THR A 62 -2.09 10.06 -13.27
C THR A 62 -0.92 10.63 -14.07
N ALA A 63 0.13 9.86 -14.31
CA ALA A 63 1.28 10.30 -15.11
C ALA A 63 0.90 10.58 -16.58
N GLU A 64 0.05 9.74 -17.17
CA GLU A 64 -0.48 9.97 -18.52
C GLU A 64 -1.35 11.22 -18.59
N GLN A 65 -2.15 11.48 -17.56
CA GLN A 65 -2.92 12.71 -17.46
C GLN A 65 -2.01 13.94 -17.44
N VAL A 66 -0.95 13.94 -16.64
CA VAL A 66 0.03 15.02 -16.56
C VAL A 66 0.70 15.24 -17.92
N ARG A 67 1.09 14.17 -18.60
CA ARG A 67 1.65 14.27 -19.96
C ARG A 67 0.67 14.90 -20.95
N LYS A 68 -0.61 14.55 -20.91
CA LYS A 68 -1.65 15.19 -21.72
C LYS A 68 -1.82 16.67 -21.37
N GLU A 69 -1.80 17.03 -20.09
CA GLU A 69 -1.88 18.42 -19.63
C GLU A 69 -0.69 19.26 -20.13
N ARG A 70 0.53 18.69 -20.15
CA ARG A 70 1.72 19.32 -20.77
C ARG A 70 1.51 19.54 -22.28
N LEU A 71 1.14 18.48 -23.02
CA LEU A 71 0.98 18.54 -24.47
C LEU A 71 -0.12 19.51 -24.90
N SER A 72 -1.23 19.56 -24.17
CA SER A 72 -2.34 20.48 -24.44
C SER A 72 -2.12 21.89 -23.90
N ARG A 73 -1.00 22.15 -23.23
CA ARG A 73 -0.74 23.44 -22.58
C ARG A 73 -1.89 23.88 -21.68
N SER A 74 -2.39 22.96 -20.85
CA SER A 74 -3.51 23.24 -19.94
C SER A 74 -3.24 24.48 -19.08
N SER A 75 -4.29 25.15 -18.60
CA SER A 75 -4.16 26.33 -17.74
C SER A 75 -3.39 26.04 -16.45
N VAL A 76 -3.52 24.80 -15.92
CA VAL A 76 -2.77 24.34 -14.75
C VAL A 76 -1.28 24.21 -15.08
N PHE A 77 -0.93 23.56 -16.18
CA PHE A 77 0.47 23.42 -16.60
C PHE A 77 1.12 24.77 -16.89
N THR A 78 0.44 25.63 -17.66
CA THR A 78 0.96 26.96 -18.00
C THR A 78 1.08 27.88 -16.78
N GLY A 79 0.19 27.73 -15.80
CA GLY A 79 0.26 28.45 -14.52
C GLY A 79 1.45 28.05 -13.64
N LEU A 80 1.97 26.81 -13.79
CA LEU A 80 3.17 26.37 -13.08
C LEU A 80 4.47 26.85 -13.72
N LEU A 81 4.50 27.18 -15.02
CA LEU A 81 5.72 27.54 -15.73
C LEU A 81 6.51 28.70 -15.09
N PRO A 82 5.88 29.84 -14.72
CA PRO A 82 6.62 30.92 -14.07
C PRO A 82 7.24 30.50 -12.73
N TYR A 83 6.50 29.70 -11.95
CA TYR A 83 6.96 29.17 -10.67
C TYR A 83 8.15 28.22 -10.83
N CYS A 84 8.20 27.48 -11.95
CA CYS A 84 9.27 26.56 -12.33
C CYS A 84 10.42 27.23 -13.09
N GLY A 85 10.45 28.56 -13.21
CA GLY A 85 11.45 29.28 -13.99
C GLY A 85 11.36 29.01 -15.50
N HIS A 86 10.17 28.75 -16.02
CA HIS A 86 9.88 28.36 -17.41
C HIS A 86 10.53 27.05 -17.88
N ASP A 87 11.02 26.23 -16.97
CA ASP A 87 11.50 24.86 -17.26
C ASP A 87 10.29 23.91 -17.35
N GLU A 88 9.99 23.42 -18.55
CA GLU A 88 8.84 22.55 -18.80
C GLU A 88 8.97 21.17 -18.14
N ASP A 89 10.19 20.62 -18.07
CA ASP A 89 10.42 19.32 -17.45
C ASP A 89 10.26 19.43 -15.92
N ARG A 90 10.70 20.54 -15.34
CA ARG A 90 10.45 20.85 -13.93
C ARG A 90 8.95 21.03 -13.65
N ALA A 91 8.24 21.73 -14.52
CA ALA A 91 6.80 21.93 -14.39
C ALA A 91 6.02 20.63 -14.52
N GLU A 92 6.42 19.72 -15.41
CA GLU A 92 5.82 18.37 -15.54
C GLU A 92 6.04 17.54 -14.27
N ALA A 93 7.28 17.48 -13.77
CA ALA A 93 7.60 16.74 -12.55
C ALA A 93 6.83 17.31 -11.33
N LEU A 94 6.80 18.64 -11.19
CA LEU A 94 6.04 19.30 -10.12
C LEU A 94 4.53 19.03 -10.22
N LEU A 95 3.97 19.11 -11.43
CA LEU A 95 2.56 18.80 -11.66
C LEU A 95 2.24 17.35 -11.31
N LEU A 96 3.13 16.40 -11.62
CA LEU A 96 2.97 15.01 -11.25
C LEU A 96 2.91 14.85 -9.73
N TYR A 97 3.82 15.48 -8.98
CA TYR A 97 3.78 15.47 -7.52
C TYR A 97 2.50 16.07 -6.95
N CYS A 98 2.02 17.19 -7.54
CA CYS A 98 0.75 17.81 -7.15
C CYS A 98 -0.44 16.87 -7.38
N ARG A 99 -0.50 16.22 -8.55
CA ARG A 99 -1.56 15.27 -8.90
C ARG A 99 -1.50 14.03 -8.02
N LEU A 100 -0.32 13.48 -7.74
CA LEU A 100 -0.16 12.35 -6.84
C LEU A 100 -0.62 12.69 -5.41
N ARG A 101 -0.27 13.89 -4.91
CA ARG A 101 -0.76 14.33 -3.60
C ARG A 101 -2.29 14.48 -3.57
N HIS A 102 -2.86 15.08 -4.60
CA HIS A 102 -4.29 15.30 -4.72
C HIS A 102 -5.08 13.98 -4.84
N ASN A 103 -4.56 13.02 -5.62
CA ASN A 103 -5.20 11.73 -5.86
C ASN A 103 -4.98 10.72 -4.72
N PHE A 104 -3.86 10.82 -4.00
CA PHE A 104 -3.45 9.90 -2.94
C PHE A 104 -3.09 10.64 -1.65
N PRO A 105 -4.04 11.31 -0.99
CA PRO A 105 -3.78 11.94 0.30
C PRO A 105 -3.40 10.89 1.36
N GLN A 106 -2.50 11.26 2.29
CA GLN A 106 -2.01 10.37 3.35
C GLN A 106 -2.78 10.52 4.66
N SER A 107 -3.54 11.60 4.81
CA SER A 107 -4.35 11.85 5.99
C SER A 107 -5.69 12.49 5.61
N PHE A 108 -6.66 12.44 6.49
CA PHE A 108 -7.94 13.11 6.29
C PHE A 108 -7.78 14.63 6.24
N HIS A 109 -6.80 15.17 6.94
CA HIS A 109 -6.47 16.59 6.84
C HIS A 109 -6.04 16.94 5.40
N GLU A 110 -5.13 16.18 4.80
CA GLU A 110 -4.75 16.36 3.39
C GLU A 110 -5.95 16.22 2.44
N ALA A 111 -6.77 15.19 2.64
CA ALA A 111 -7.90 14.89 1.78
C ALA A 111 -8.99 15.98 1.79
N ARG A 112 -9.12 16.71 2.90
CA ARG A 112 -10.10 17.79 3.10
C ARG A 112 -9.55 19.19 2.82
N SER A 113 -8.23 19.32 2.69
CA SER A 113 -7.57 20.61 2.50
C SER A 113 -7.32 20.89 1.04
N ASN A 114 -7.39 22.17 0.66
CA ASN A 114 -6.93 22.59 -0.65
C ASN A 114 -5.42 22.46 -0.75
N LEU A 115 -4.93 21.98 -1.88
CA LEU A 115 -3.53 22.11 -2.25
C LEU A 115 -3.35 23.39 -3.06
N VAL A 116 -2.53 24.32 -2.57
CA VAL A 116 -2.25 25.58 -3.27
C VAL A 116 -0.76 25.65 -3.61
N ILE A 117 -0.42 25.71 -4.90
CA ILE A 117 0.96 25.88 -5.40
C ILE A 117 0.92 26.86 -6.58
N ALA A 118 1.83 27.82 -6.62
CA ALA A 118 1.92 28.79 -7.70
C ALA A 118 0.58 29.52 -8.00
N SER A 119 -0.18 29.86 -6.98
CA SER A 119 -1.53 30.45 -7.08
C SER A 119 -2.60 29.53 -7.71
N ILE A 120 -2.24 28.28 -8.05
CA ILE A 120 -3.20 27.28 -8.50
C ILE A 120 -3.78 26.59 -7.27
N ASN A 121 -5.11 26.56 -7.20
CA ASN A 121 -5.85 25.94 -6.11
C ASN A 121 -6.47 24.63 -6.60
N TRP A 122 -6.07 23.50 -5.99
CA TRP A 122 -6.73 22.21 -6.13
C TRP A 122 -7.66 22.00 -4.95
N PRO A 123 -8.99 22.07 -5.14
CA PRO A 123 -9.94 21.73 -4.08
C PRO A 123 -9.83 20.25 -3.73
N PRO A 124 -10.37 19.82 -2.58
CA PRO A 124 -10.43 18.41 -2.22
C PRO A 124 -11.00 17.54 -3.33
N HIS A 125 -10.41 16.37 -3.56
CA HIS A 125 -10.90 15.46 -4.60
C HIS A 125 -12.25 14.86 -4.21
N THR A 126 -13.21 14.84 -5.13
CA THR A 126 -14.59 14.38 -4.88
C THR A 126 -14.70 12.94 -4.36
N ALA A 127 -13.72 12.08 -4.68
CA ALA A 127 -13.64 10.71 -4.15
C ALA A 127 -13.60 10.67 -2.61
N TYR A 128 -13.22 11.76 -1.96
CA TYR A 128 -13.02 11.85 -0.50
C TYR A 128 -14.09 12.70 0.21
N ASN A 129 -15.17 13.10 -0.46
CA ASN A 129 -16.19 13.97 0.14
C ASN A 129 -16.95 13.32 1.31
N ASP A 130 -17.03 12.00 1.36
CA ASP A 130 -17.77 11.22 2.36
C ASP A 130 -16.84 10.53 3.38
N LEU A 131 -15.73 11.15 3.72
CA LEU A 131 -14.87 10.68 4.79
C LEU A 131 -15.59 10.81 6.15
N PRO A 132 -15.40 9.83 7.07
CA PRO A 132 -15.98 9.86 8.39
C PRO A 132 -15.54 11.11 9.16
N PRO A 133 -16.35 11.65 10.09
CA PRO A 133 -16.00 12.85 10.83
C PRO A 133 -14.80 12.62 11.77
N GLY A 134 -14.09 13.71 12.08
CA GLY A 134 -12.91 13.66 12.94
C GLY A 134 -11.67 13.09 12.26
N ASN A 135 -10.64 12.84 13.05
CA ASN A 135 -9.39 12.20 12.65
C ASN A 135 -9.26 10.85 13.36
N GLY A 136 -8.60 9.90 12.75
CA GLY A 136 -8.29 8.58 13.31
C GLY A 136 -6.80 8.37 13.48
N PRO A 137 -6.40 7.17 13.90
CA PRO A 137 -5.00 6.75 13.81
C PRO A 137 -4.50 6.85 12.35
N PRO A 138 -3.25 7.30 12.12
CA PRO A 138 -2.72 7.51 10.76
C PRO A 138 -2.87 6.29 9.84
N GLU A 139 -2.65 5.10 10.38
CA GLU A 139 -2.75 3.85 9.62
C GLU A 139 -4.20 3.58 9.18
N LEU A 140 -5.16 3.88 10.05
CA LEU A 140 -6.58 3.69 9.73
C LEU A 140 -7.06 4.75 8.72
N GLU A 141 -6.62 6.01 8.85
CA GLU A 141 -6.88 7.04 7.83
C GLU A 141 -6.33 6.64 6.47
N ALA A 142 -5.05 6.22 6.41
CA ALA A 142 -4.41 5.77 5.18
C ALA A 142 -5.14 4.56 4.56
N ALA A 143 -5.62 3.62 5.37
CA ALA A 143 -6.37 2.46 4.89
C ALA A 143 -7.74 2.86 4.28
N VAL A 144 -8.48 3.77 4.92
CA VAL A 144 -9.74 4.31 4.37
C VAL A 144 -9.47 5.05 3.06
N LEU A 145 -8.41 5.86 3.00
CA LEU A 145 -8.03 6.61 1.80
C LEU A 145 -7.60 5.67 0.67
N LEU A 146 -6.83 4.61 0.96
CA LEU A 146 -6.49 3.57 -0.02
C LEU A 146 -7.75 2.95 -0.62
N ARG A 147 -8.70 2.55 0.23
CA ARG A 147 -9.95 1.97 -0.25
C ARG A 147 -10.73 2.94 -1.13
N LYS A 148 -10.82 4.21 -0.73
CA LYS A 148 -11.49 5.25 -1.53
C LYS A 148 -10.77 5.49 -2.86
N ALA A 149 -9.43 5.54 -2.85
CA ALA A 149 -8.62 5.69 -4.06
C ALA A 149 -8.90 4.55 -5.05
N VAL A 150 -8.80 3.30 -4.61
CA VAL A 150 -9.00 2.13 -5.47
C VAL A 150 -10.44 2.03 -5.98
N SER A 151 -11.44 2.39 -5.16
CA SER A 151 -12.86 2.22 -5.52
C SER A 151 -13.48 3.39 -6.29
N ARG A 152 -12.91 4.60 -6.21
CA ARG A 152 -13.59 5.83 -6.68
C ARG A 152 -12.74 6.78 -7.52
N LEU A 153 -11.41 6.61 -7.57
CA LEU A 153 -10.58 7.42 -8.43
C LEU A 153 -10.76 6.99 -9.89
N GLY A 154 -11.69 7.60 -10.59
CA GLY A 154 -11.90 7.40 -12.03
C GLY A 154 -10.86 8.12 -12.90
N ILE A 155 -9.56 7.92 -12.66
CA ILE A 155 -8.49 8.59 -13.42
C ILE A 155 -8.42 7.97 -14.81
N GLY A 156 -8.55 8.81 -15.85
CA GLY A 156 -8.45 8.36 -17.23
C GLY A 156 -9.57 7.43 -17.70
N GLY A 157 -10.70 7.37 -16.97
CA GLY A 157 -11.85 6.49 -17.29
C GLY A 157 -11.66 5.03 -16.86
N ALA A 158 -10.57 4.72 -16.18
CA ALA A 158 -10.31 3.38 -15.64
C ALA A 158 -10.98 3.21 -14.27
N ASN A 159 -11.91 2.27 -14.17
CA ASN A 159 -12.51 1.87 -12.91
C ASN A 159 -11.83 0.56 -12.48
N PHE A 160 -10.90 0.67 -11.51
CA PHE A 160 -10.03 -0.45 -11.10
C PHE A 160 -10.62 -1.30 -9.95
N ALA A 161 -11.82 -0.96 -9.49
CA ALA A 161 -12.53 -1.79 -8.54
C ALA A 161 -13.02 -3.07 -9.23
N SER A 162 -12.14 -4.04 -9.41
CA SER A 162 -12.60 -5.39 -9.74
C SER A 162 -13.38 -5.94 -8.53
N ASP A 163 -14.51 -6.58 -8.78
CA ASP A 163 -15.31 -7.26 -7.74
C ASP A 163 -14.45 -8.23 -6.90
N ASP A 164 -13.40 -8.79 -7.48
CA ASP A 164 -12.41 -9.62 -6.81
C ASP A 164 -11.64 -8.92 -5.69
N ILE A 165 -11.26 -7.64 -5.86
CA ILE A 165 -10.56 -6.87 -4.82
C ILE A 165 -11.57 -6.41 -3.77
N MET A 166 -12.76 -6.02 -4.20
CA MET A 166 -13.78 -5.48 -3.31
C MET A 166 -14.50 -6.56 -2.47
N GLY A 167 -14.51 -7.82 -2.93
CA GLY A 167 -15.29 -8.89 -2.29
C GLY A 167 -14.55 -9.72 -1.25
N THR A 168 -13.21 -9.80 -1.29
CA THR A 168 -12.49 -10.87 -0.56
C THR A 168 -11.66 -10.41 0.65
N ALA A 169 -11.39 -9.11 0.79
CA ALA A 169 -10.47 -8.61 1.80
C ALA A 169 -10.97 -7.35 2.52
N GLN A 170 -12.28 -7.11 2.55
CA GLN A 170 -12.85 -5.97 3.27
C GLN A 170 -13.36 -6.37 4.64
N ILE A 171 -13.13 -5.48 5.60
CA ILE A 171 -13.68 -5.56 6.95
C ILE A 171 -14.10 -4.17 7.41
N ASP A 172 -15.14 -4.11 8.23
CA ASP A 172 -15.55 -2.87 8.91
C ASP A 172 -14.83 -2.78 10.25
N LEU A 173 -13.99 -1.77 10.41
CA LEU A 173 -13.27 -1.48 11.65
C LEU A 173 -13.94 -0.32 12.39
N PRO A 174 -13.92 -0.33 13.74
CA PRO A 174 -14.44 0.77 14.54
C PRO A 174 -13.71 2.09 14.22
N TRP A 175 -14.48 3.18 14.10
CA TRP A 175 -13.94 4.52 13.92
C TRP A 175 -13.97 5.30 15.23
N PRO A 176 -12.92 6.04 15.61
CA PRO A 176 -12.89 6.79 16.88
C PRO A 176 -13.99 7.82 17.06
N GLY A 177 -14.53 8.37 15.96
CA GLY A 177 -15.67 9.29 15.94
C GLY A 177 -17.05 8.62 16.00
N GLY A 178 -17.10 7.29 16.18
CA GLY A 178 -18.31 6.47 16.17
C GLY A 178 -18.60 5.84 14.81
N GLY A 179 -19.29 4.70 14.83
CA GLY A 179 -19.59 3.91 13.64
C GLY A 179 -18.42 3.01 13.21
N THR A 180 -18.50 2.51 11.99
CA THR A 180 -17.46 1.65 11.38
C THR A 180 -17.03 2.18 10.02
N VAL A 181 -15.82 1.86 9.61
CA VAL A 181 -15.27 2.20 8.30
C VAL A 181 -14.80 0.95 7.58
N PRO A 182 -15.17 0.77 6.32
CA PRO A 182 -14.68 -0.35 5.53
C PRO A 182 -13.25 -0.09 5.07
N VAL A 183 -12.39 -1.08 5.30
CA VAL A 183 -10.97 -1.07 4.93
C VAL A 183 -10.56 -2.42 4.34
N PHE A 184 -9.41 -2.46 3.67
CA PHE A 184 -8.79 -3.73 3.27
C PHE A 184 -8.01 -4.33 4.42
N THR A 185 -8.07 -5.66 4.51
CA THR A 185 -7.31 -6.46 5.48
C THR A 185 -6.61 -7.61 4.77
N ASP A 186 -5.55 -8.09 5.37
CA ASP A 186 -4.88 -9.31 4.94
C ASP A 186 -5.56 -10.57 5.52
N ALA A 187 -4.95 -11.74 5.34
CA ALA A 187 -5.46 -13.02 5.84
C ALA A 187 -5.29 -13.21 7.37
N TRP A 188 -4.66 -12.25 8.05
CA TRP A 188 -4.47 -12.27 9.49
C TRP A 188 -5.63 -11.56 10.22
N LYS A 189 -5.61 -11.57 11.55
CA LYS A 189 -6.59 -10.80 12.33
C LYS A 189 -6.38 -9.30 12.09
N PRO A 190 -7.43 -8.51 11.90
CA PRO A 190 -7.31 -7.09 11.57
C PRO A 190 -6.93 -6.18 12.76
N VAL A 191 -6.62 -6.78 13.91
CA VAL A 191 -6.25 -6.07 15.15
C VAL A 191 -5.04 -6.72 15.78
N ASP A 192 -4.20 -5.94 16.47
CA ASP A 192 -3.08 -6.44 17.27
C ASP A 192 -3.54 -7.04 18.61
N ALA A 193 -2.60 -7.47 19.45
CA ALA A 193 -2.88 -8.04 20.77
C ALA A 193 -3.55 -7.06 21.74
N ALA A 194 -3.37 -5.75 21.53
CA ALA A 194 -3.99 -4.68 22.32
C ALA A 194 -5.36 -4.26 21.77
N GLY A 195 -5.81 -4.84 20.65
CA GLY A 195 -7.07 -4.51 20.00
C GLY A 195 -7.00 -3.31 19.06
N ASN A 196 -5.80 -2.77 18.75
CA ASN A 196 -5.66 -1.66 17.82
C ASN A 196 -5.84 -2.16 16.37
N PRO A 197 -6.52 -1.37 15.51
CA PRO A 197 -6.69 -1.71 14.11
C PRO A 197 -5.34 -1.85 13.38
N ARG A 198 -5.21 -2.91 12.59
CA ARG A 198 -4.04 -3.18 11.71
C ARG A 198 -4.50 -3.49 10.29
N PRO A 199 -5.13 -2.52 9.61
CA PRO A 199 -5.56 -2.70 8.22
C PRO A 199 -4.39 -2.68 7.26
N ILE A 200 -4.64 -3.05 6.00
CA ILE A 200 -3.69 -2.75 4.92
C ILE A 200 -3.70 -1.24 4.67
N THR A 201 -2.53 -0.63 4.69
CA THR A 201 -2.30 0.81 4.48
C THR A 201 -1.59 1.07 3.15
N PHE A 202 -1.32 2.34 2.84
CA PHE A 202 -0.42 2.71 1.76
C PHE A 202 0.43 3.92 2.14
N HIS A 203 1.57 4.05 1.45
CA HIS A 203 2.49 5.17 1.59
C HIS A 203 2.71 5.80 0.22
N ARG A 204 2.46 7.10 0.08
CA ARG A 204 2.54 7.82 -1.21
C ARG A 204 3.98 8.02 -1.70
N PHE A 205 4.87 8.45 -0.84
CA PHE A 205 6.26 8.73 -1.18
C PHE A 205 7.20 7.96 -0.24
N TYR A 206 6.98 6.64 -0.21
CA TYR A 206 7.78 5.76 0.64
C TYR A 206 9.21 5.67 0.11
N THR A 207 10.16 5.74 1.02
CA THR A 207 11.57 5.47 0.76
C THR A 207 12.15 4.60 1.86
N SER A 208 13.09 3.75 1.52
CA SER A 208 13.85 2.93 2.46
C SER A 208 15.25 2.67 1.90
N PRO A 209 16.23 2.23 2.71
CA PRO A 209 17.58 1.95 2.24
C PRO A 209 17.66 0.94 1.10
N ASP A 210 16.79 -0.07 1.07
CA ASP A 210 16.75 -1.06 0.01
C ASP A 210 16.29 -0.49 -1.34
N LEU A 211 15.44 0.54 -1.34
CA LEU A 211 15.03 1.23 -2.56
C LEU A 211 16.16 2.03 -3.21
N GLN A 212 17.23 2.36 -2.48
CA GLN A 212 18.38 3.11 -3.00
C GLN A 212 19.45 2.20 -3.62
N ASN A 213 19.23 0.90 -3.65
CA ASN A 213 20.16 -0.11 -4.18
C ASN A 213 19.51 -0.94 -5.31
N PRO A 214 20.33 -1.54 -6.21
CA PRO A 214 19.80 -2.51 -7.16
C PRO A 214 19.10 -3.67 -6.44
N PRO A 215 18.00 -4.19 -6.97
CA PRO A 215 17.46 -3.97 -8.32
C PRO A 215 16.43 -2.83 -8.46
N PHE A 216 16.21 -2.05 -7.42
CA PHE A 216 15.13 -1.04 -7.40
C PHE A 216 15.50 0.26 -8.11
N ILE A 217 16.79 0.56 -8.23
CA ILE A 217 17.24 1.73 -8.98
C ILE A 217 17.79 1.35 -10.35
N ASN A 218 17.52 2.22 -11.32
CA ASN A 218 18.15 2.14 -12.63
C ASN A 218 19.37 3.07 -12.60
N PRO A 219 20.61 2.60 -12.84
CA PRO A 219 21.83 3.42 -12.77
C PRO A 219 21.94 4.37 -13.99
N LYS A 220 20.91 5.19 -14.23
CA LYS A 220 20.96 6.25 -15.23
C LYS A 220 21.51 7.55 -14.61
N PRO A 221 22.23 8.36 -15.38
CA PRO A 221 22.60 9.70 -14.94
C PRO A 221 21.36 10.53 -14.62
N GLY A 222 21.36 11.23 -13.49
CA GLY A 222 20.25 12.07 -13.08
C GLY A 222 19.74 11.74 -11.68
N SER A 223 18.43 11.68 -11.54
CA SER A 223 17.76 11.32 -10.29
C SER A 223 17.36 9.85 -10.25
N HIS A 224 17.37 9.25 -9.07
CA HIS A 224 16.79 7.92 -8.83
C HIS A 224 15.28 7.97 -8.59
N ASP A 225 14.72 9.17 -8.45
CA ASP A 225 13.29 9.39 -8.25
C ASP A 225 12.51 9.11 -9.54
N PRO A 226 11.61 8.12 -9.60
CA PRO A 226 10.83 7.82 -10.79
C PRO A 226 9.83 8.93 -11.17
N PHE A 227 9.51 9.83 -10.24
CA PHE A 227 8.61 10.96 -10.44
C PHE A 227 9.35 12.23 -10.89
N ASP A 228 10.67 12.26 -10.76
CA ASP A 228 11.58 13.33 -11.26
C ASP A 228 12.84 12.71 -11.86
N PRO A 229 12.73 11.97 -12.97
CA PRO A 229 13.85 11.20 -13.51
C PRO A 229 15.01 12.08 -14.02
N LEU A 230 14.77 13.35 -14.29
CA LEU A 230 15.78 14.32 -14.72
C LEU A 230 16.39 15.12 -13.56
N GLY A 231 15.92 14.91 -12.32
CA GLY A 231 16.40 15.62 -11.13
C GLY A 231 16.10 17.13 -11.13
N LYS A 232 15.10 17.55 -11.89
CA LYS A 232 14.74 18.97 -12.05
C LYS A 232 14.20 19.62 -10.77
N LEU A 233 13.50 18.85 -9.94
CA LEU A 233 13.02 19.29 -8.63
C LEU A 233 14.14 19.30 -7.59
N ALA A 234 15.13 18.45 -7.76
CA ALA A 234 16.30 18.35 -6.87
C ALA A 234 17.31 19.47 -7.10
N ASP A 235 17.20 20.25 -8.18
CA ASP A 235 18.11 21.35 -8.52
C ASP A 235 18.20 22.40 -7.39
N PRO A 236 19.39 22.61 -6.78
CA PRO A 236 19.55 23.56 -5.68
C PRO A 236 19.37 25.02 -6.11
N ASN A 237 19.49 25.31 -7.41
CA ASN A 237 19.34 26.67 -7.96
C ASN A 237 17.87 27.04 -8.22
N TRP A 238 16.94 26.11 -8.01
CA TRP A 238 15.52 26.42 -8.16
C TRP A 238 14.98 27.17 -6.93
N ASN A 239 14.70 28.45 -7.09
CA ASN A 239 14.32 29.35 -6.01
C ASN A 239 13.04 28.93 -5.25
N GLN A 240 12.09 28.26 -5.91
CA GLN A 240 10.83 27.84 -5.31
C GLN A 240 10.87 26.42 -4.72
N ARG A 241 12.03 25.78 -4.73
CA ARG A 241 12.20 24.39 -4.25
C ARG A 241 11.70 24.19 -2.83
N SER A 242 12.12 25.05 -1.91
CA SER A 242 11.74 24.93 -0.48
C SER A 242 10.25 25.14 -0.26
N ASP A 243 9.62 26.10 -0.94
CA ASP A 243 8.17 26.33 -0.87
C ASP A 243 7.40 25.11 -1.40
N ALA A 244 7.80 24.57 -2.54
CA ALA A 244 7.19 23.36 -3.11
C ALA A 244 7.32 22.13 -2.19
N GLN A 245 8.50 21.92 -1.59
CA GLN A 245 8.73 20.83 -0.64
C GLN A 245 7.81 20.92 0.58
N ILE A 246 7.67 22.12 1.16
CA ILE A 246 6.80 22.36 2.31
C ILE A 246 5.34 22.07 1.95
N ARG A 247 4.87 22.58 0.80
CA ARG A 247 3.49 22.41 0.36
C ARG A 247 3.15 20.97 0.01
N LEU A 248 4.10 20.23 -0.55
CA LEU A 248 3.90 18.82 -0.93
C LEU A 248 4.21 17.85 0.21
N GLY A 249 4.92 18.30 1.25
CA GLY A 249 5.30 17.46 2.38
C GLY A 249 6.34 16.39 1.99
N VAL A 250 7.21 16.69 0.99
CA VAL A 250 8.21 15.73 0.51
C VAL A 250 9.51 16.45 0.13
N PRO A 251 10.69 15.96 0.52
CA PRO A 251 11.97 16.51 0.08
C PRO A 251 12.22 16.16 -1.39
N PHE A 252 12.86 17.09 -2.14
CA PHE A 252 13.32 16.87 -3.51
C PHE A 252 14.84 16.65 -3.49
N ASP A 253 15.26 15.45 -3.15
CA ASP A 253 16.66 15.06 -2.96
C ASP A 253 17.13 14.01 -3.98
N GLY A 254 16.28 13.67 -4.96
CA GLY A 254 16.58 12.69 -5.99
C GLY A 254 16.60 11.24 -5.51
N THR A 255 16.20 10.97 -4.26
CA THR A 255 16.10 9.59 -3.76
C THR A 255 14.95 8.84 -4.41
N ASN A 256 15.12 7.53 -4.61
CA ASN A 256 14.08 6.68 -5.15
C ASN A 256 12.89 6.60 -4.17
N ARG A 257 11.71 6.92 -4.68
CA ARG A 257 10.44 6.86 -3.95
C ARG A 257 9.41 6.05 -4.70
N VAL A 258 8.58 5.36 -3.95
CA VAL A 258 7.50 4.56 -4.51
C VAL A 258 6.17 4.85 -3.81
N ILE A 259 5.08 4.65 -4.52
CA ILE A 259 3.76 4.52 -3.90
C ILE A 259 3.58 3.03 -3.63
N THR A 260 3.39 2.65 -2.38
CA THR A 260 3.33 1.24 -2.01
C THR A 260 2.25 0.93 -1.00
N VAL A 261 1.64 -0.23 -1.18
CA VAL A 261 0.71 -0.84 -0.23
C VAL A 261 1.51 -1.61 0.83
N HIS A 262 1.03 -1.60 2.05
CA HIS A 262 1.72 -2.15 3.21
C HIS A 262 0.76 -2.92 4.13
N SER A 263 1.14 -4.15 4.51
CA SER A 263 0.49 -4.97 5.53
C SER A 263 1.45 -5.28 6.65
N ALA A 264 0.97 -5.24 7.89
CA ALA A 264 1.75 -5.48 9.12
C ALA A 264 2.16 -6.95 9.33
N GLY A 265 1.84 -7.86 8.41
CA GLY A 265 2.28 -9.25 8.49
C GLY A 265 1.69 -10.06 9.65
N TYR A 266 2.42 -11.09 10.05
CA TYR A 266 1.98 -12.06 11.06
C TYR A 266 1.97 -11.49 12.48
N ASP A 267 2.98 -10.70 12.85
CA ASP A 267 3.15 -10.17 14.21
C ASP A 267 2.22 -8.98 14.52
N ARG A 268 1.53 -8.43 13.50
CA ARG A 268 0.61 -7.29 13.63
C ARG A 268 1.28 -5.99 14.05
N ALA A 269 2.56 -5.86 13.86
CA ALA A 269 3.32 -4.65 14.13
C ALA A 269 3.87 -4.10 12.82
N TYR A 270 3.63 -2.81 12.53
CA TYR A 270 4.22 -2.17 11.36
C TYR A 270 5.71 -1.91 11.55
N ASN A 271 6.46 -1.92 10.47
CA ASN A 271 7.91 -1.70 10.40
C ASN A 271 8.73 -2.83 11.03
N THR A 272 8.26 -4.07 10.87
CA THR A 272 8.95 -5.29 11.28
C THR A 272 9.45 -6.10 10.09
N ALA A 273 10.11 -7.23 10.37
CA ALA A 273 10.75 -8.03 9.31
C ALA A 273 9.75 -8.85 8.48
N ASP A 274 8.58 -9.14 9.03
CA ASP A 274 7.51 -9.90 8.38
C ASP A 274 6.47 -9.03 7.66
N ASP A 275 6.68 -7.71 7.62
CA ASP A 275 5.87 -6.78 6.85
C ASP A 275 5.84 -7.15 5.36
N ILE A 276 4.64 -7.07 4.78
CA ILE A 276 4.43 -7.32 3.36
C ILE A 276 4.33 -5.98 2.64
N TRP A 277 5.35 -5.69 1.83
CA TRP A 277 5.43 -4.47 1.02
C TRP A 277 5.15 -4.76 -0.44
N GLY A 278 4.18 -4.05 -1.03
CA GLY A 278 3.76 -4.24 -2.42
C GLY A 278 4.87 -4.06 -3.44
N TYR A 279 5.74 -3.04 -3.27
CA TYR A 279 6.87 -2.81 -4.17
C TYR A 279 7.88 -3.97 -4.20
N ARG A 280 8.07 -4.70 -3.09
CA ARG A 280 8.95 -5.88 -3.03
C ARG A 280 8.34 -7.07 -3.77
N LEU A 281 7.03 -7.29 -3.64
CA LEU A 281 6.33 -8.39 -4.30
C LEU A 281 6.41 -8.28 -5.83
N ARG A 282 6.34 -7.08 -6.39
CA ARG A 282 6.51 -6.85 -7.84
C ARG A 282 7.87 -7.26 -8.36
N GLN A 283 8.92 -7.05 -7.60
CA GLN A 283 10.28 -7.44 -7.98
C GLN A 283 10.45 -8.96 -8.01
N ILE A 284 9.83 -9.67 -7.07
CA ILE A 284 9.82 -11.14 -7.02
C ILE A 284 9.09 -11.70 -8.24
N GLY A 285 7.90 -11.17 -8.59
CA GLY A 285 7.15 -11.58 -9.76
C GLY A 285 7.88 -11.34 -11.08
N ALA A 286 8.57 -10.21 -11.23
CA ALA A 286 9.37 -9.90 -12.41
C ALA A 286 10.58 -10.83 -12.59
N ARG A 287 11.15 -11.36 -11.50
CA ARG A 287 12.23 -12.36 -11.56
C ARG A 287 11.71 -13.75 -11.96
N GLY A 288 10.52 -14.15 -11.50
CA GLY A 288 9.90 -15.43 -11.86
C GLY A 288 9.50 -15.55 -13.32
N GLN A 289 9.30 -14.43 -14.03
CA GLN A 289 8.99 -14.43 -15.48
C GLN A 289 10.25 -14.49 -16.37
N ARG A 290 11.46 -14.40 -15.81
CA ARG A 290 12.73 -14.48 -16.56
C ARG A 290 13.43 -15.83 -16.44
N GLN A 291 12.82 -16.82 -15.80
CA GLN A 291 13.24 -18.22 -15.80
C GLN A 291 12.31 -19.03 -16.73
#